data_4a85451bd2d55e1184151f9ed7b72852
#
_entry.id   4a85451bd2d55e1184151f9ed7b72852
#
_cell.length_a   1.000
_cell.length_b   1.000
_cell.length_c   1.000
_cell.angle_alpha   90.00
_cell.angle_beta   90.00
_cell.angle_gamma   90.00
#
_symmetry.space_group_name_H-M   'P 1'
#
loop_
_entity.id
_entity.type
_entity.pdbx_description
1 polymer ?
#
loop_
_entity_poly.entity_id
_entity_poly.type
_entity_poly.pdbx_seq_one_letter_code
_entity_poly.pdbx_strand_id
1 'polypeptide(L)'
;MPWPIDIARIYPAGNIEELQIGYVLKTDPKTGQVIREPLLWGKDHYKEEYSILVASRLGAEKNSPGAAPVSLLKANIPVQFRVKDLYAFLYNQDNPQKRLEDICYRELARFAAGASIEVDDEAALQTSLLGAGRAQAKQVLTRNIQAAADKAGLGVEIVFVGLQGIHPPTQVAADYEKVVGAVQIKQAVILMAQAQRNRTLSTLAGSVDGASDLFVLAADYQKARQENNRQKTDEIAGRLDTAFTQADGDIFCKLREAQSYSFERVAIARATGERFDSQVKAYRAAPEIYKKEQRLLALEETLSPIRKYVIVADPNDAETFIVDL
;
A
#
# COMPACT_ATOMS: atom_id res chain seq x y z
N MET A 1 47.66 41.85 25.26
CA MET A 1 47.17 42.91 24.35
C MET A 1 47.44 44.25 25.01
N PRO A 2 48.02 45.23 24.31
CA PRO A 2 48.27 46.54 24.89
C PRO A 2 46.95 47.33 25.02
N TRP A 3 46.48 47.46 26.25
CA TRP A 3 45.36 48.36 26.58
C TRP A 3 45.84 49.82 26.48
N PRO A 4 45.07 50.73 25.83
CA PRO A 4 43.65 50.70 25.42
C PRO A 4 43.42 50.49 23.91
N ILE A 5 44.36 50.02 23.15
CA ILE A 5 44.34 49.98 21.68
C ILE A 5 43.57 48.78 21.12
N ASP A 6 43.68 47.65 21.84
CA ASP A 6 43.04 46.38 21.36
C ASP A 6 41.75 46.11 22.12
N ILE A 7 40.65 45.93 21.35
CA ILE A 7 39.35 45.53 21.87
C ILE A 7 39.12 44.07 21.47
N ALA A 8 39.03 43.17 22.46
CA ALA A 8 38.62 41.80 22.22
C ALA A 8 37.10 41.71 22.03
N ARG A 9 36.65 41.26 20.87
CA ARG A 9 35.26 40.91 20.64
C ARG A 9 35.12 39.39 20.66
N ILE A 10 34.21 38.89 21.52
CA ILE A 10 33.86 37.49 21.59
C ILE A 10 32.64 37.24 20.72
N TYR A 11 32.74 36.35 19.78
CA TYR A 11 31.62 35.91 18.92
C TYR A 11 31.31 34.42 19.14
N PRO A 12 30.06 34.07 19.38
CA PRO A 12 29.67 32.66 19.63
C PRO A 12 29.64 31.83 18.34
N ALA A 13 30.76 31.63 17.68
CA ALA A 13 30.86 30.98 16.38
C ALA A 13 30.32 29.55 16.35
N GLY A 14 30.27 28.86 17.50
CA GLY A 14 29.69 27.50 17.58
C GLY A 14 28.16 27.43 17.71
N ASN A 15 27.51 28.57 17.94
CA ASN A 15 26.07 28.59 18.09
C ASN A 15 25.37 28.46 16.73
N ILE A 16 24.20 27.80 16.73
CA ILE A 16 23.31 27.79 15.59
C ILE A 16 22.40 29.00 15.71
N GLU A 17 22.44 29.84 14.69
CA GLU A 17 21.56 31.00 14.55
C GLU A 17 20.44 30.69 13.57
N GLU A 18 19.27 31.32 13.74
CA GLU A 18 18.09 31.12 12.89
C GLU A 18 17.70 32.42 12.21
N LEU A 19 17.59 32.37 10.89
CA LEU A 19 16.97 33.42 10.07
C LEU A 19 15.54 33.01 9.71
N GLN A 20 14.65 33.99 9.83
CA GLN A 20 13.23 33.85 9.50
C GLN A 20 12.99 34.35 8.08
N ILE A 21 12.84 33.45 7.13
CA ILE A 21 12.62 33.83 5.73
C ILE A 21 11.15 33.69 5.39
N GLY A 22 10.57 34.80 4.97
CA GLY A 22 9.17 34.89 4.53
C GLY A 22 8.13 35.07 5.63
N TYR A 23 8.51 35.28 6.88
CA TYR A 23 7.56 35.48 7.96
C TYR A 23 8.11 36.35 9.10
N VAL A 24 7.21 36.91 9.86
CA VAL A 24 7.50 37.65 11.09
C VAL A 24 6.70 37.03 12.23
N LEU A 25 7.39 36.64 13.30
CA LEU A 25 6.78 36.02 14.47
C LEU A 25 5.82 36.97 15.19
N LYS A 26 4.71 36.43 15.70
CA LYS A 26 3.85 37.13 16.65
C LYS A 26 4.55 37.23 18.01
N THR A 27 4.57 38.41 18.59
CA THR A 27 5.05 38.63 19.96
C THR A 27 3.91 39.14 20.83
N ASP A 28 3.83 38.66 22.05
CA ASP A 28 2.88 39.17 23.03
C ASP A 28 3.27 40.62 23.39
N PRO A 29 2.38 41.58 23.16
CA PRO A 29 2.69 43.00 23.43
C PRO A 29 2.95 43.30 24.91
N LYS A 30 2.53 42.42 25.83
CA LYS A 30 2.71 42.62 27.28
C LYS A 30 3.98 41.98 27.81
N THR A 31 4.35 40.82 27.31
CA THR A 31 5.48 40.03 27.82
C THR A 31 6.70 40.03 26.90
N GLY A 32 6.54 40.48 25.64
CA GLY A 32 7.59 40.41 24.61
C GLY A 32 7.94 38.97 24.17
N GLN A 33 7.24 37.98 24.68
CA GLN A 33 7.50 36.57 24.35
C GLN A 33 6.94 36.24 22.97
N VAL A 34 7.66 35.37 22.26
CA VAL A 34 7.20 34.85 20.96
C VAL A 34 6.07 33.84 21.15
N ILE A 35 4.94 34.11 20.51
CA ILE A 35 3.79 33.21 20.47
C ILE A 35 4.02 32.22 19.35
N ARG A 36 4.10 30.94 19.69
CA ARG A 36 4.20 29.83 18.71
C ARG A 36 2.85 29.14 18.62
N GLU A 37 2.16 29.31 17.50
CA GLU A 37 0.91 28.62 17.19
C GLU A 37 1.19 27.41 16.29
N PRO A 38 0.36 26.34 16.34
CA PRO A 38 0.47 25.22 15.42
C PRO A 38 0.14 25.68 13.99
N LEU A 39 0.92 25.20 13.02
CA LEU A 39 0.76 25.50 11.59
C LEU A 39 -0.49 24.80 11.02
N LEU A 40 -1.61 25.49 11.00
CA LEU A 40 -2.87 25.05 10.38
C LEU A 40 -3.16 25.92 9.17
N TRP A 41 -3.36 25.37 8.00
CA TRP A 41 -3.53 26.14 6.75
C TRP A 41 -4.69 27.14 6.77
N GLY A 42 -5.74 26.86 7.53
CA GLY A 42 -6.91 27.71 7.66
C GLY A 42 -6.79 28.85 8.69
N LYS A 43 -5.62 29.07 9.30
CA LYS A 43 -5.41 30.11 10.33
C LYS A 43 -4.15 30.93 10.07
N ASP A 44 -4.16 32.20 10.45
CA ASP A 44 -2.99 33.05 10.41
C ASP A 44 -2.10 32.79 11.63
N HIS A 45 -0.88 32.29 11.42
CA HIS A 45 0.03 31.91 12.50
C HIS A 45 1.05 32.97 12.85
N TYR A 46 1.34 33.86 11.91
CA TYR A 46 2.39 34.87 12.04
C TYR A 46 1.81 36.28 11.95
N LYS A 47 2.58 37.26 12.38
CA LYS A 47 2.21 38.67 12.25
C LYS A 47 2.14 39.09 10.78
N GLU A 48 3.12 38.64 10.00
CA GLU A 48 3.22 38.88 8.57
C GLU A 48 3.73 37.61 7.90
N GLU A 49 3.16 37.26 6.74
CA GLU A 49 3.58 36.14 5.92
C GLU A 49 3.71 36.58 4.47
N TYR A 50 4.88 36.37 3.90
CA TYR A 50 5.15 36.72 2.53
C TYR A 50 4.67 35.64 1.58
N SER A 51 4.23 36.07 0.39
CA SER A 51 3.77 35.17 -0.65
C SER A 51 4.88 34.94 -1.68
N ILE A 52 5.06 33.70 -2.11
CA ILE A 52 5.92 33.35 -3.23
C ILE A 52 5.07 32.90 -4.43
N LEU A 53 5.58 33.18 -5.63
CA LEU A 53 4.98 32.72 -6.87
C LEU A 53 5.56 31.36 -7.23
N VAL A 54 4.68 30.41 -7.50
CA VAL A 54 5.03 29.06 -7.92
C VAL A 54 4.34 28.76 -9.25
N ALA A 55 5.01 28.04 -10.13
CA ALA A 55 4.44 27.66 -11.42
C ALA A 55 3.22 26.74 -11.23
N SER A 56 2.19 26.93 -12.07
CA SER A 56 1.02 26.06 -12.14
C SER A 56 0.93 25.44 -13.54
N ARG A 57 0.90 24.10 -13.61
CA ARG A 57 0.71 23.35 -14.87
C ARG A 57 -0.69 23.54 -15.42
N LEU A 58 -1.70 23.60 -14.56
CA LEU A 58 -3.10 23.82 -14.94
C LEU A 58 -3.29 25.13 -15.73
N GLY A 59 -2.51 26.16 -15.40
CA GLY A 59 -2.51 27.41 -16.15
C GLY A 59 -1.72 27.38 -17.46
N ALA A 60 -0.84 26.38 -17.64
CA ALA A 60 -0.03 26.21 -18.85
C ALA A 60 -0.72 25.35 -19.92
N GLU A 61 -1.72 24.56 -19.57
CA GLU A 61 -2.50 23.78 -20.52
C GLU A 61 -3.40 24.68 -21.36
N LYS A 62 -3.24 24.63 -22.69
CA LYS A 62 -3.95 25.46 -23.68
C LYS A 62 -5.48 25.34 -23.65
N ASN A 63 -6.02 24.39 -22.88
CA ASN A 63 -7.44 24.06 -22.84
C ASN A 63 -8.17 24.58 -21.60
N SER A 64 -7.49 25.32 -20.72
CA SER A 64 -8.11 25.93 -19.54
C SER A 64 -8.13 27.46 -19.67
N PRO A 65 -9.08 28.04 -20.42
CA PRO A 65 -9.14 29.47 -20.63
C PRO A 65 -9.43 30.16 -19.29
N GLY A 66 -8.50 31.01 -18.86
CA GLY A 66 -8.63 31.83 -17.63
C GLY A 66 -7.82 31.32 -16.42
N ALA A 67 -7.16 30.18 -16.49
CA ALA A 67 -6.27 29.76 -15.42
C ALA A 67 -4.95 30.54 -15.46
N ALA A 68 -4.52 31.10 -14.33
CA ALA A 68 -3.23 31.76 -14.24
C ALA A 68 -2.09 30.74 -14.26
N PRO A 69 -0.99 30.99 -15.02
CA PRO A 69 0.14 30.07 -15.08
C PRO A 69 0.97 30.04 -13.79
N VAL A 70 0.56 30.79 -12.77
CA VAL A 70 1.24 30.91 -11.47
C VAL A 70 0.24 30.88 -10.34
N SER A 71 0.68 30.36 -9.22
CA SER A 71 -0.09 30.33 -7.96
C SER A 71 0.71 30.98 -6.85
N LEU A 72 -0.02 31.49 -5.85
CA LEU A 72 0.57 32.07 -4.66
C LEU A 72 0.63 31.03 -3.55
N LEU A 73 1.80 30.89 -2.93
CA LEU A 73 1.98 30.15 -1.68
C LEU A 73 2.52 31.08 -0.60
N LYS A 74 2.13 30.84 0.64
CA LYS A 74 2.77 31.42 1.81
C LYS A 74 4.04 30.67 2.13
N ALA A 75 5.13 31.36 2.44
CA ALA A 75 6.44 30.78 2.68
C ALA A 75 6.96 31.16 4.07
N ASN A 76 7.03 30.19 4.95
CA ASN A 76 7.57 30.31 6.31
C ASN A 76 8.77 29.38 6.42
N ILE A 77 9.95 29.89 6.16
CA ILE A 77 11.16 29.07 6.00
C ILE A 77 12.19 29.51 7.05
N PRO A 78 12.29 28.81 8.19
CA PRO A 78 13.41 28.98 9.09
C PRO A 78 14.68 28.40 8.45
N VAL A 79 15.73 29.20 8.41
CA VAL A 79 17.07 28.81 7.95
C VAL A 79 18.02 28.86 9.12
N GLN A 80 18.55 27.71 9.50
CA GLN A 80 19.53 27.61 10.58
C GLN A 80 20.93 27.53 9.98
N PHE A 81 21.81 28.37 10.49
CA PHE A 81 23.21 28.45 10.06
C PHE A 81 24.16 28.56 11.26
N ARG A 82 25.41 28.26 11.04
CA ARG A 82 26.49 28.54 11.98
C ARG A 82 27.66 29.22 11.28
N VAL A 83 28.42 29.99 12.02
CA VAL A 83 29.63 30.62 11.50
C VAL A 83 30.75 29.60 11.44
N LYS A 84 31.26 29.31 10.22
CA LYS A 84 32.37 28.40 9.97
C LYS A 84 33.71 29.12 9.91
N ASP A 85 33.72 30.27 9.27
CA ASP A 85 34.89 31.16 9.18
C ASP A 85 34.52 32.53 9.73
N LEU A 86 34.99 32.81 10.92
CA LEU A 86 34.68 34.05 11.64
C LEU A 86 35.29 35.28 10.97
N TYR A 87 36.49 35.14 10.37
CA TYR A 87 37.12 36.25 9.68
C TYR A 87 36.31 36.66 8.44
N ALA A 88 35.96 35.71 7.62
CA ALA A 88 35.13 35.95 6.44
C ALA A 88 33.75 36.55 6.81
N PHE A 89 33.16 36.03 7.89
CA PHE A 89 31.84 36.52 8.36
C PHE A 89 31.88 37.98 8.84
N LEU A 90 32.94 38.39 9.55
CA LEU A 90 33.00 39.71 10.13
C LEU A 90 33.62 40.80 9.22
N TYR A 91 34.46 40.42 8.26
CA TYR A 91 35.25 41.36 7.49
C TYR A 91 34.96 41.39 5.98
N ASN A 92 34.33 40.36 5.43
CA ASN A 92 34.05 40.35 3.99
C ASN A 92 32.78 41.11 3.61
N GLN A 93 31.86 41.35 4.58
CA GLN A 93 30.59 41.99 4.35
C GLN A 93 30.23 42.93 5.53
N ASP A 94 29.63 44.07 5.25
CA ASP A 94 29.19 44.99 6.29
C ASP A 94 28.06 44.40 7.15
N ASN A 95 27.14 43.63 6.53
CA ASN A 95 26.04 42.96 7.22
C ASN A 95 25.87 41.53 6.65
N PRO A 96 26.61 40.54 7.18
CA PRO A 96 26.60 39.19 6.65
C PRO A 96 25.25 38.47 6.87
N GLN A 97 24.52 38.78 7.95
CA GLN A 97 23.20 38.19 8.20
C GLN A 97 22.17 38.68 7.16
N LYS A 98 22.14 39.98 6.89
CA LYS A 98 21.27 40.53 5.85
C LYS A 98 21.63 40.03 4.47
N ARG A 99 22.91 39.88 4.18
CA ARG A 99 23.38 39.31 2.94
C ARG A 99 22.96 37.84 2.77
N LEU A 100 23.02 37.06 3.84
CA LEU A 100 22.53 35.69 3.84
C LEU A 100 21.00 35.64 3.63
N GLU A 101 20.28 36.52 4.27
CA GLU A 101 18.82 36.68 4.10
C GLU A 101 18.47 36.95 2.62
N ASP A 102 19.15 37.89 1.97
CA ASP A 102 18.94 38.24 0.56
C ASP A 102 19.26 37.06 -0.36
N ILE A 103 20.28 36.26 -0.04
CA ILE A 103 20.62 35.02 -0.74
C ILE A 103 19.50 34.00 -0.59
N CYS A 104 18.97 33.81 0.63
CA CYS A 104 17.87 32.88 0.87
C CYS A 104 16.61 33.28 0.07
N TYR A 105 16.21 34.53 0.08
CA TYR A 105 15.07 35.00 -0.72
C TYR A 105 15.28 34.79 -2.22
N ARG A 106 16.47 35.09 -2.73
CA ARG A 106 16.79 34.90 -4.15
C ARG A 106 16.74 33.42 -4.56
N GLU A 107 17.38 32.55 -3.80
CA GLU A 107 17.39 31.10 -4.11
C GLU A 107 16.02 30.46 -3.94
N LEU A 108 15.24 30.93 -2.93
CA LEU A 108 13.85 30.53 -2.77
C LEU A 108 12.97 30.93 -3.97
N ALA A 109 13.08 32.19 -4.43
CA ALA A 109 12.32 32.67 -5.59
C ALA A 109 12.68 31.90 -6.86
N ARG A 110 13.98 31.62 -7.09
CA ARG A 110 14.45 30.82 -8.22
C ARG A 110 13.90 29.39 -8.16
N PHE A 111 13.95 28.79 -6.97
CA PHE A 111 13.45 27.45 -6.79
C PHE A 111 11.92 27.38 -7.01
N ALA A 112 11.17 28.33 -6.43
CA ALA A 112 9.72 28.42 -6.57
C ALA A 112 9.27 28.58 -8.02
N ALA A 113 10.00 29.36 -8.82
CA ALA A 113 9.71 29.53 -10.23
C ALA A 113 9.83 28.23 -11.05
N GLY A 114 10.63 27.27 -10.60
CA GLY A 114 10.79 25.96 -11.24
C GLY A 114 10.02 24.80 -10.55
N ALA A 115 9.38 25.09 -9.41
CA ALA A 115 8.61 24.09 -8.65
C ALA A 115 7.16 24.04 -9.14
N SER A 116 6.44 22.96 -8.77
CA SER A 116 5.01 22.80 -9.03
C SER A 116 4.22 22.73 -7.74
N ILE A 117 2.94 23.08 -7.81
CA ILE A 117 1.98 22.92 -6.72
C ILE A 117 1.03 21.75 -6.92
N GLU A 118 0.94 21.20 -8.15
CA GLU A 118 0.05 20.12 -8.48
C GLU A 118 0.47 18.82 -7.78
N VAL A 119 -0.56 18.02 -7.45
CA VAL A 119 -0.43 16.76 -6.70
C VAL A 119 -1.08 15.61 -7.49
N ASP A 120 -1.51 15.88 -8.73
CA ASP A 120 -2.42 15.02 -9.50
C ASP A 120 -1.75 13.77 -10.06
N ASP A 121 -0.44 13.78 -10.23
CA ASP A 121 0.34 12.69 -10.83
C ASP A 121 1.55 12.33 -9.96
N GLU A 122 2.02 11.09 -10.06
CA GLU A 122 3.16 10.60 -9.28
C GLU A 122 4.44 11.40 -9.53
N ALA A 123 4.63 11.86 -10.77
CA ALA A 123 5.73 12.77 -11.13
C ALA A 123 5.54 14.19 -10.54
N ALA A 124 4.31 14.69 -10.47
CA ALA A 124 3.97 15.97 -9.88
C ALA A 124 4.12 15.93 -8.35
N LEU A 125 3.77 14.81 -7.70
CA LEU A 125 3.99 14.60 -6.26
C LEU A 125 5.45 14.77 -5.85
N GLN A 126 6.40 14.34 -6.68
CA GLN A 126 7.84 14.45 -6.40
C GLN A 126 8.36 15.89 -6.51
N THR A 127 7.72 16.75 -7.28
CA THR A 127 8.12 18.15 -7.49
C THR A 127 7.22 19.14 -6.73
N SER A 128 6.11 18.70 -6.17
CA SER A 128 5.15 19.53 -5.46
C SER A 128 5.68 20.03 -4.12
N LEU A 129 5.64 21.34 -3.91
CA LEU A 129 5.97 21.98 -2.63
C LEU A 129 4.94 21.71 -1.52
N LEU A 130 3.73 21.31 -1.87
CA LEU A 130 2.68 20.96 -0.92
C LEU A 130 2.66 19.47 -0.56
N GLY A 131 3.41 18.63 -1.29
CA GLY A 131 3.44 17.18 -1.17
C GLY A 131 4.80 16.58 -0.78
N ALA A 132 5.05 15.39 -1.32
CA ALA A 132 6.27 14.60 -1.08
C ALA A 132 7.56 15.27 -1.59
N GLY A 133 7.45 16.17 -2.56
CA GLY A 133 8.58 16.91 -3.12
C GLY A 133 9.30 17.83 -2.13
N ARG A 134 8.71 18.11 -0.96
CA ARG A 134 9.36 18.94 0.09
C ARG A 134 10.72 18.40 0.54
N ALA A 135 10.87 17.09 0.62
CA ALA A 135 12.13 16.47 1.06
C ALA A 135 13.26 16.75 0.05
N GLN A 136 12.98 16.60 -1.24
CA GLN A 136 13.90 16.91 -2.32
C GLN A 136 14.16 18.42 -2.42
N ALA A 137 13.11 19.24 -2.32
CA ALA A 137 13.21 20.69 -2.32
C ALA A 137 14.14 21.20 -1.20
N LYS A 138 14.01 20.64 0.01
CA LYS A 138 14.91 20.96 1.14
C LYS A 138 16.37 20.72 0.79
N GLN A 139 16.70 19.57 0.20
CA GLN A 139 18.09 19.22 -0.17
C GLN A 139 18.63 20.18 -1.25
N VAL A 140 17.83 20.46 -2.27
CA VAL A 140 18.23 21.36 -3.36
C VAL A 140 18.43 22.78 -2.85
N LEU A 141 17.49 23.32 -2.08
CA LEU A 141 17.58 24.64 -1.51
C LEU A 141 18.77 24.78 -0.57
N THR A 142 18.99 23.81 0.33
CA THR A 142 20.16 23.82 1.25
C THR A 142 21.45 23.90 0.46
N ARG A 143 21.60 23.11 -0.60
CA ARG A 143 22.78 23.11 -1.47
C ARG A 143 22.95 24.43 -2.21
N ASN A 144 21.88 24.98 -2.78
CA ASN A 144 21.92 26.22 -3.54
C ASN A 144 22.26 27.42 -2.65
N ILE A 145 21.63 27.50 -1.47
CA ILE A 145 21.89 28.56 -0.49
C ILE A 145 23.35 28.47 -0.02
N GLN A 146 23.85 27.25 0.31
CA GLN A 146 25.25 27.05 0.71
C GLN A 146 26.21 27.50 -0.39
N ALA A 147 26.00 27.03 -1.63
CA ALA A 147 26.87 27.42 -2.75
C ALA A 147 26.87 28.94 -3.02
N ALA A 148 25.70 29.58 -2.84
CA ALA A 148 25.59 31.02 -3.02
C ALA A 148 26.25 31.79 -1.84
N ALA A 149 26.17 31.30 -0.63
CA ALA A 149 26.84 31.84 0.56
C ALA A 149 28.37 31.70 0.46
N ASP A 150 28.87 30.53 0.00
CA ASP A 150 30.28 30.29 -0.26
C ASP A 150 30.83 31.21 -1.36
N LYS A 151 30.08 31.37 -2.46
CA LYS A 151 30.44 32.30 -3.53
C LYS A 151 30.50 33.75 -3.08
N ALA A 152 29.65 34.13 -2.11
CA ALA A 152 29.65 35.46 -1.52
C ALA A 152 30.72 35.64 -0.43
N GLY A 153 31.44 34.61 -0.06
CA GLY A 153 32.50 34.62 0.95
C GLY A 153 31.97 34.91 2.36
N LEU A 154 30.75 34.43 2.70
CA LEU A 154 30.09 34.72 3.97
C LEU A 154 30.68 33.95 5.16
N GLY A 155 31.45 32.89 4.93
CA GLY A 155 32.01 32.08 6.00
C GLY A 155 30.99 31.36 6.90
N VAL A 156 29.82 31.03 6.35
CA VAL A 156 28.73 30.35 7.07
C VAL A 156 28.51 28.93 6.54
N GLU A 157 27.95 28.09 7.39
CA GLU A 157 27.48 26.76 7.05
C GLU A 157 25.98 26.66 7.32
N ILE A 158 25.22 26.27 6.32
CA ILE A 158 23.78 26.08 6.42
C ILE A 158 23.51 24.71 7.05
N VAL A 159 22.96 24.70 8.26
CA VAL A 159 22.68 23.50 9.04
C VAL A 159 21.31 22.89 8.65
N PHE A 160 20.30 23.78 8.48
CA PHE A 160 18.93 23.35 8.25
C PHE A 160 18.14 24.39 7.46
N VAL A 161 17.28 23.91 6.57
CA VAL A 161 16.27 24.71 5.86
C VAL A 161 14.91 24.06 6.10
N GLY A 162 13.99 24.76 6.76
CA GLY A 162 12.66 24.24 7.10
C GLY A 162 11.65 24.60 6.02
N LEU A 163 11.03 23.61 5.37
CA LEU A 163 9.98 23.82 4.37
C LEU A 163 8.57 23.42 4.85
N GLN A 164 8.42 23.13 6.15
CA GLN A 164 7.13 22.74 6.71
C GLN A 164 6.10 23.87 6.69
N GLY A 165 6.55 25.11 6.71
CA GLY A 165 5.70 26.30 6.72
C GLY A 165 5.22 26.77 5.34
N ILE A 166 5.39 25.98 4.28
CA ILE A 166 4.81 26.33 2.98
C ILE A 166 3.37 25.84 2.92
N HIS A 167 2.45 26.77 2.67
CA HIS A 167 1.02 26.47 2.58
C HIS A 167 0.29 27.43 1.62
N PRO A 168 -0.90 27.08 1.12
CA PRO A 168 -1.72 27.98 0.34
C PRO A 168 -2.22 29.15 1.21
N PRO A 169 -2.64 30.28 0.60
CA PRO A 169 -3.34 31.34 1.32
C PRO A 169 -4.58 30.81 2.06
N THR A 170 -4.89 31.40 3.24
CA THR A 170 -5.97 30.94 4.12
C THR A 170 -7.33 30.86 3.42
N GLN A 171 -7.59 31.76 2.44
CA GLN A 171 -8.85 31.83 1.69
C GLN A 171 -9.12 30.59 0.84
N VAL A 172 -8.06 29.92 0.35
CA VAL A 172 -8.15 28.74 -0.54
C VAL A 172 -7.65 27.47 0.13
N ALA A 173 -7.21 27.55 1.37
CA ALA A 173 -6.61 26.44 2.13
C ALA A 173 -7.53 25.24 2.19
N ALA A 174 -8.83 25.43 2.50
CA ALA A 174 -9.81 24.37 2.60
C ALA A 174 -10.02 23.60 1.28
N ASP A 175 -9.90 24.27 0.13
CA ASP A 175 -10.04 23.60 -1.17
C ASP A 175 -8.79 22.80 -1.53
N TYR A 176 -7.60 23.32 -1.19
CA TYR A 176 -6.37 22.56 -1.32
C TYR A 176 -6.34 21.32 -0.41
N GLU A 177 -6.83 21.42 0.83
CA GLU A 177 -6.97 20.28 1.74
C GLU A 177 -7.87 19.20 1.15
N LYS A 178 -9.00 19.57 0.51
CA LYS A 178 -9.89 18.64 -0.18
C LYS A 178 -9.18 17.93 -1.35
N VAL A 179 -8.42 18.68 -2.16
CA VAL A 179 -7.64 18.09 -3.28
C VAL A 179 -6.59 17.12 -2.76
N VAL A 180 -5.81 17.51 -1.76
CA VAL A 180 -4.82 16.61 -1.14
C VAL A 180 -5.48 15.37 -0.55
N GLY A 181 -6.62 15.56 0.15
CA GLY A 181 -7.41 14.45 0.68
C GLY A 181 -7.92 13.51 -0.40
N ALA A 182 -8.43 14.04 -1.51
CA ALA A 182 -8.90 13.24 -2.64
C ALA A 182 -7.77 12.41 -3.28
N VAL A 183 -6.57 13.00 -3.43
CA VAL A 183 -5.40 12.28 -3.94
C VAL A 183 -4.96 11.17 -2.97
N GLN A 184 -4.96 11.42 -1.67
CA GLN A 184 -4.65 10.40 -0.67
C GLN A 184 -5.66 9.26 -0.68
N ILE A 185 -6.96 9.56 -0.80
CA ILE A 185 -8.02 8.55 -0.95
C ILE A 185 -7.82 7.73 -2.22
N LYS A 186 -7.55 8.38 -3.36
CA LYS A 186 -7.22 7.69 -4.63
C LYS A 186 -6.08 6.70 -4.45
N GLN A 187 -4.97 7.12 -3.84
CA GLN A 187 -3.82 6.26 -3.59
C GLN A 187 -4.16 5.10 -2.65
N ALA A 188 -4.90 5.37 -1.58
CA ALA A 188 -5.35 4.33 -0.65
C ALA A 188 -6.22 3.29 -1.35
N VAL A 189 -7.17 3.70 -2.20
CA VAL A 189 -8.03 2.78 -2.97
C VAL A 189 -7.22 1.93 -3.94
N ILE A 190 -6.25 2.52 -4.66
CA ILE A 190 -5.36 1.79 -5.57
C ILE A 190 -4.55 0.73 -4.79
N LEU A 191 -3.93 1.13 -3.68
CA LEU A 191 -3.14 0.21 -2.86
C LEU A 191 -3.99 -0.91 -2.24
N MET A 192 -5.21 -0.59 -1.78
CA MET A 192 -6.15 -1.60 -1.29
C MET A 192 -6.56 -2.59 -2.38
N ALA A 193 -6.83 -2.10 -3.60
CA ALA A 193 -7.17 -2.95 -4.74
C ALA A 193 -5.99 -3.86 -5.14
N GLN A 194 -4.77 -3.34 -5.15
CA GLN A 194 -3.56 -4.13 -5.40
C GLN A 194 -3.32 -5.18 -4.30
N ALA A 195 -3.48 -4.81 -3.04
CA ALA A 195 -3.35 -5.73 -1.92
C ALA A 195 -4.42 -6.84 -1.99
N GLN A 196 -5.67 -6.49 -2.30
CA GLN A 196 -6.75 -7.46 -2.47
C GLN A 196 -6.49 -8.40 -3.65
N ARG A 197 -6.06 -7.85 -4.80
CA ARG A 197 -5.65 -8.65 -5.96
C ARG A 197 -4.55 -9.65 -5.58
N ASN A 198 -3.48 -9.18 -4.95
CA ASN A 198 -2.35 -10.02 -4.55
C ASN A 198 -2.78 -11.10 -3.55
N ARG A 199 -3.63 -10.76 -2.59
CA ARG A 199 -4.20 -11.73 -1.64
C ARG A 199 -5.00 -12.80 -2.36
N THR A 200 -5.90 -12.42 -3.27
CA THR A 200 -6.72 -13.37 -4.04
C THR A 200 -5.85 -14.31 -4.86
N LEU A 201 -4.85 -13.79 -5.59
CA LEU A 201 -3.95 -14.61 -6.40
C LEU A 201 -3.11 -15.57 -5.54
N SER A 202 -2.59 -15.09 -4.41
CA SER A 202 -1.83 -15.94 -3.48
C SER A 202 -2.71 -17.00 -2.82
N THR A 203 -3.97 -16.70 -2.49
CA THR A 203 -4.91 -17.69 -1.96
C THR A 203 -5.22 -18.77 -2.99
N LEU A 204 -5.37 -18.39 -4.26
CA LEU A 204 -5.70 -19.32 -5.35
C LEU A 204 -4.54 -20.28 -5.66
N ALA A 205 -3.32 -19.76 -5.83
CA ALA A 205 -2.19 -20.55 -6.37
C ALA A 205 -0.95 -20.58 -5.46
N GLY A 206 -1.04 -20.05 -4.22
CA GLY A 206 0.07 -19.98 -3.28
C GLY A 206 1.00 -18.78 -3.51
N SER A 207 1.06 -18.22 -4.73
CA SER A 207 1.85 -17.03 -5.07
C SER A 207 1.18 -16.21 -6.16
N VAL A 208 1.56 -14.92 -6.26
CA VAL A 208 1.06 -14.02 -7.31
C VAL A 208 1.60 -14.43 -8.67
N ASP A 209 2.88 -14.80 -8.73
CA ASP A 209 3.55 -15.20 -9.98
C ASP A 209 2.99 -16.51 -10.49
N GLY A 210 2.85 -17.51 -9.61
CA GLY A 210 2.25 -18.80 -9.98
C GLY A 210 0.81 -18.66 -10.49
N ALA A 211 0.01 -17.79 -9.87
CA ALA A 211 -1.35 -17.49 -10.36
C ALA A 211 -1.32 -16.83 -11.75
N SER A 212 -0.37 -15.93 -11.99
CA SER A 212 -0.22 -15.24 -13.27
C SER A 212 0.21 -16.21 -14.38
N ASP A 213 1.14 -17.09 -14.09
CA ASP A 213 1.60 -18.12 -15.04
C ASP A 213 0.48 -19.10 -15.40
N LEU A 214 -0.28 -19.56 -14.40
CA LEU A 214 -1.46 -20.41 -14.62
C LEU A 214 -2.52 -19.70 -15.46
N PHE A 215 -2.75 -18.41 -15.24
CA PHE A 215 -3.69 -17.63 -16.04
C PHE A 215 -3.27 -17.56 -17.51
N VAL A 216 -1.99 -17.27 -17.79
CA VAL A 216 -1.45 -17.25 -19.15
C VAL A 216 -1.60 -18.63 -19.82
N LEU A 217 -1.20 -19.69 -19.15
CA LEU A 217 -1.34 -21.06 -19.67
C LEU A 217 -2.80 -21.43 -19.95
N ALA A 218 -3.73 -21.05 -19.07
CA ALA A 218 -5.15 -21.28 -19.26
C ALA A 218 -5.72 -20.51 -20.44
N ALA A 219 -5.30 -19.25 -20.63
CA ALA A 219 -5.68 -18.44 -21.77
C ALA A 219 -5.15 -19.03 -23.10
N ASP A 220 -3.89 -19.47 -23.12
CA ASP A 220 -3.28 -20.12 -24.28
C ASP A 220 -3.97 -21.45 -24.62
N TYR A 221 -4.35 -22.23 -23.60
CA TYR A 221 -5.13 -23.45 -23.79
C TYR A 221 -6.49 -23.17 -24.44
N GLN A 222 -7.21 -22.16 -23.93
CA GLN A 222 -8.50 -21.78 -24.52
C GLN A 222 -8.36 -21.31 -25.97
N LYS A 223 -7.31 -20.55 -26.28
CA LYS A 223 -7.02 -20.09 -27.62
C LYS A 223 -6.69 -21.25 -28.58
N ALA A 224 -5.81 -22.18 -28.17
CA ALA A 224 -5.48 -23.36 -28.95
C ALA A 224 -6.70 -24.25 -29.23
N ARG A 225 -7.61 -24.35 -28.24
CA ARG A 225 -8.89 -25.07 -28.38
C ARG A 225 -9.85 -24.38 -29.36
N GLN A 226 -9.94 -23.04 -29.34
CA GLN A 226 -10.73 -22.29 -30.31
C GLN A 226 -10.21 -22.40 -31.74
N GLU A 227 -8.88 -22.46 -31.89
CA GLU A 227 -8.20 -22.65 -33.17
C GLU A 227 -8.29 -24.11 -33.70
N ASN A 228 -8.92 -25.05 -32.95
CA ASN A 228 -9.01 -26.47 -33.23
C ASN A 228 -7.65 -27.16 -33.49
N ASN A 229 -6.56 -26.61 -32.92
CA ASN A 229 -5.23 -27.16 -33.06
C ASN A 229 -4.97 -28.19 -31.96
N ARG A 230 -5.27 -29.47 -32.25
CA ARG A 230 -5.12 -30.61 -31.30
C ARG A 230 -3.72 -30.72 -30.73
N GLN A 231 -2.70 -30.61 -31.57
CA GLN A 231 -1.31 -30.79 -31.12
C GLN A 231 -0.89 -29.73 -30.10
N LYS A 232 -1.22 -28.44 -30.36
CA LYS A 232 -0.98 -27.37 -29.40
C LYS A 232 -1.80 -27.53 -28.13
N THR A 233 -3.07 -27.97 -28.29
CA THR A 233 -3.96 -28.17 -27.13
C THR A 233 -3.41 -29.25 -26.20
N ASP A 234 -2.92 -30.36 -26.72
CA ASP A 234 -2.35 -31.46 -25.92
C ASP A 234 -1.03 -31.05 -25.24
N GLU A 235 -0.17 -30.29 -25.94
CA GLU A 235 1.07 -29.77 -25.37
C GLU A 235 0.79 -28.82 -24.20
N ILE A 236 -0.09 -27.85 -24.42
CA ILE A 236 -0.44 -26.88 -23.38
C ILE A 236 -1.20 -27.53 -22.22
N ALA A 237 -2.04 -28.54 -22.49
CA ALA A 237 -2.70 -29.33 -21.45
C ALA A 237 -1.69 -30.01 -20.53
N GLY A 238 -0.65 -30.63 -21.07
CA GLY A 238 0.41 -31.27 -20.28
C GLY A 238 1.19 -30.28 -19.42
N ARG A 239 1.45 -29.05 -19.95
CA ARG A 239 2.08 -27.98 -19.18
C ARG A 239 1.15 -27.45 -18.08
N LEU A 240 -0.14 -27.33 -18.38
CA LEU A 240 -1.16 -26.89 -17.44
C LEU A 240 -1.31 -27.88 -16.28
N ASP A 241 -1.35 -29.18 -16.58
CA ASP A 241 -1.42 -30.25 -15.56
C ASP A 241 -0.20 -30.24 -14.64
N THR A 242 0.98 -30.01 -15.21
CA THR A 242 2.21 -29.86 -14.43
C THR A 242 2.14 -28.62 -13.52
N ALA A 243 1.71 -27.51 -14.05
CA ALA A 243 1.56 -26.26 -13.30
C ALA A 243 0.51 -26.37 -12.18
N PHE A 244 -0.61 -27.05 -12.44
CA PHE A 244 -1.62 -27.33 -11.40
C PHE A 244 -1.11 -28.25 -10.30
N THR A 245 -0.26 -29.21 -10.63
CA THR A 245 0.34 -30.12 -9.62
C THR A 245 1.34 -29.41 -8.74
N GLN A 246 1.96 -28.35 -9.23
CA GLN A 246 2.92 -27.51 -8.50
C GLN A 246 2.26 -26.33 -7.79
N ALA A 247 1.00 -26.04 -8.11
CA ALA A 247 0.27 -24.94 -7.48
C ALA A 247 -0.13 -25.32 -6.04
N ASP A 248 -0.05 -24.31 -5.17
CA ASP A 248 -0.54 -24.38 -3.79
C ASP A 248 -1.92 -23.72 -3.67
N GLY A 249 -2.39 -23.52 -2.43
CA GLY A 249 -3.62 -22.81 -2.15
C GLY A 249 -4.89 -23.55 -2.54
N ASP A 250 -5.92 -22.81 -2.95
CA ASP A 250 -7.25 -23.35 -3.28
C ASP A 250 -7.22 -24.30 -4.47
N ILE A 251 -6.35 -24.06 -5.45
CA ILE A 251 -6.16 -24.94 -6.62
C ILE A 251 -5.67 -26.31 -6.16
N PHE A 252 -4.69 -26.37 -5.27
CA PHE A 252 -4.21 -27.62 -4.70
C PHE A 252 -5.32 -28.36 -3.95
N CYS A 253 -6.07 -27.65 -3.10
CA CYS A 253 -7.19 -28.24 -2.36
C CYS A 253 -8.24 -28.84 -3.29
N LYS A 254 -8.64 -28.12 -4.33
CA LYS A 254 -9.62 -28.58 -5.32
C LYS A 254 -9.12 -29.77 -6.14
N LEU A 255 -7.85 -29.78 -6.52
CA LEU A 255 -7.24 -30.91 -7.22
C LEU A 255 -7.25 -32.16 -6.35
N ARG A 256 -6.86 -32.03 -5.08
CA ARG A 256 -6.86 -33.15 -4.12
C ARG A 256 -8.27 -33.66 -3.83
N GLU A 257 -9.24 -32.77 -3.68
CA GLU A 257 -10.64 -33.14 -3.52
C GLU A 257 -11.15 -33.96 -4.73
N ALA A 258 -10.85 -33.49 -5.95
CA ALA A 258 -11.23 -34.17 -7.17
C ALA A 258 -10.54 -35.55 -7.31
N GLN A 259 -9.26 -35.64 -6.96
CA GLN A 259 -8.52 -36.90 -6.95
C GLN A 259 -9.07 -37.91 -5.94
N SER A 260 -9.37 -37.43 -4.71
CA SER A 260 -10.00 -38.26 -3.67
C SER A 260 -11.37 -38.76 -4.11
N TYR A 261 -12.19 -37.90 -4.67
CA TYR A 261 -13.50 -38.24 -5.21
C TYR A 261 -13.38 -39.32 -6.33
N SER A 262 -12.46 -39.11 -7.26
CA SER A 262 -12.20 -40.07 -8.35
C SER A 262 -11.79 -41.41 -7.79
N PHE A 263 -10.82 -41.40 -6.85
CA PHE A 263 -10.36 -42.63 -6.19
C PHE A 263 -11.50 -43.37 -5.47
N GLU A 264 -12.30 -42.63 -4.69
CA GLU A 264 -13.46 -43.19 -3.99
C GLU A 264 -14.45 -43.84 -4.98
N ARG A 265 -14.81 -43.16 -6.08
CA ARG A 265 -15.73 -43.66 -7.07
C ARG A 265 -15.21 -44.92 -7.76
N VAL A 266 -13.92 -44.93 -8.11
CA VAL A 266 -13.27 -46.12 -8.71
C VAL A 266 -13.21 -47.27 -7.73
N ALA A 267 -12.86 -46.99 -6.47
CA ALA A 267 -12.80 -48.03 -5.43
C ALA A 267 -14.18 -48.64 -5.16
N ILE A 268 -15.20 -47.83 -5.02
CA ILE A 268 -16.59 -48.29 -4.85
C ILE A 268 -17.05 -49.08 -6.06
N ALA A 269 -16.78 -48.64 -7.28
CA ALA A 269 -17.16 -49.36 -8.50
C ALA A 269 -16.45 -50.71 -8.58
N ARG A 270 -15.14 -50.75 -8.26
CA ARG A 270 -14.37 -51.99 -8.21
C ARG A 270 -14.91 -52.97 -7.16
N ALA A 271 -15.10 -52.48 -5.92
CA ALA A 271 -15.66 -53.28 -4.83
C ALA A 271 -17.06 -53.82 -5.17
N THR A 272 -17.90 -53.03 -5.80
CA THR A 272 -19.23 -53.45 -6.26
C THR A 272 -19.12 -54.53 -7.35
N GLY A 273 -18.20 -54.35 -8.31
CA GLY A 273 -17.95 -55.36 -9.35
C GLY A 273 -17.42 -56.68 -8.78
N GLU A 274 -16.44 -56.63 -7.87
CA GLU A 274 -15.88 -57.81 -7.20
C GLU A 274 -16.93 -58.51 -6.32
N ARG A 275 -17.75 -57.75 -5.61
CA ARG A 275 -18.87 -58.29 -4.85
C ARG A 275 -19.88 -58.99 -5.76
N PHE A 276 -20.25 -58.37 -6.88
CA PHE A 276 -21.17 -58.96 -7.86
C PHE A 276 -20.61 -60.24 -8.46
N ASP A 277 -19.32 -60.23 -8.86
CA ASP A 277 -18.66 -61.44 -9.40
C ASP A 277 -18.64 -62.58 -8.35
N SER A 278 -18.36 -62.27 -7.09
CA SER A 278 -18.42 -63.24 -5.99
C SER A 278 -19.82 -63.78 -5.77
N GLN A 279 -20.86 -62.94 -5.83
CA GLN A 279 -22.26 -63.32 -5.74
C GLN A 279 -22.67 -64.25 -6.91
N VAL A 280 -22.23 -63.93 -8.13
CA VAL A 280 -22.47 -64.76 -9.31
C VAL A 280 -21.83 -66.15 -9.15
N LYS A 281 -20.59 -66.20 -8.66
CA LYS A 281 -19.89 -67.46 -8.38
C LYS A 281 -20.63 -68.28 -7.31
N ALA A 282 -21.04 -67.71 -6.21
CA ALA A 282 -21.82 -68.34 -5.14
C ALA A 282 -23.18 -68.85 -5.67
N TYR A 283 -23.89 -68.03 -6.47
CA TYR A 283 -25.13 -68.46 -7.10
C TYR A 283 -24.97 -69.60 -8.04
N ARG A 284 -23.91 -69.65 -8.87
CA ARG A 284 -23.62 -70.70 -9.82
C ARG A 284 -23.26 -72.01 -9.08
N ALA A 285 -22.59 -71.95 -7.92
CA ALA A 285 -22.21 -73.13 -7.15
C ALA A 285 -23.39 -73.79 -6.46
N ALA A 286 -24.35 -73.02 -5.91
CA ALA A 286 -25.52 -73.56 -5.19
C ALA A 286 -26.73 -72.65 -5.26
N PRO A 287 -27.47 -72.61 -6.36
CA PRO A 287 -28.51 -71.58 -6.60
C PRO A 287 -29.62 -71.52 -5.55
N GLU A 288 -30.09 -72.66 -5.09
CA GLU A 288 -31.19 -72.71 -4.13
C GLU A 288 -30.77 -72.35 -2.71
N ILE A 289 -29.54 -72.73 -2.33
CA ILE A 289 -28.98 -72.32 -1.03
C ILE A 289 -28.72 -70.80 -1.01
N TYR A 290 -28.12 -70.26 -2.05
CA TYR A 290 -27.85 -68.84 -2.18
C TYR A 290 -29.12 -68.00 -2.11
N LYS A 291 -30.19 -68.42 -2.80
CA LYS A 291 -31.51 -67.71 -2.75
C LYS A 291 -32.10 -67.70 -1.34
N LYS A 292 -31.97 -68.83 -0.60
CA LYS A 292 -32.47 -68.91 0.80
C LYS A 292 -31.66 -68.02 1.71
N GLU A 293 -30.35 -68.03 1.59
CA GLU A 293 -29.45 -67.20 2.36
C GLU A 293 -29.72 -65.71 2.12
N GLN A 294 -29.86 -65.25 0.86
CA GLN A 294 -30.17 -63.85 0.53
C GLN A 294 -31.55 -63.41 1.06
N ARG A 295 -32.53 -64.32 1.08
CA ARG A 295 -33.86 -64.05 1.69
C ARG A 295 -33.75 -63.89 3.21
N LEU A 296 -32.95 -64.73 3.90
CA LEU A 296 -32.74 -64.63 5.32
C LEU A 296 -31.99 -63.35 5.68
N LEU A 297 -30.92 -62.99 4.93
CA LEU A 297 -30.21 -61.72 5.13
C LEU A 297 -31.10 -60.50 4.93
N ALA A 298 -31.91 -60.49 3.89
CA ALA A 298 -32.88 -59.41 3.65
C ALA A 298 -33.93 -59.29 4.77
N LEU A 299 -34.36 -60.44 5.31
CA LEU A 299 -35.29 -60.50 6.44
C LEU A 299 -34.61 -59.97 7.72
N GLU A 300 -33.38 -60.36 7.97
CA GLU A 300 -32.58 -59.87 9.12
C GLU A 300 -32.38 -58.38 9.07
N GLU A 301 -31.95 -57.84 7.88
CA GLU A 301 -31.74 -56.42 7.68
C GLU A 301 -33.05 -55.64 7.86
N THR A 302 -34.17 -56.13 7.35
CA THR A 302 -35.48 -55.50 7.45
C THR A 302 -36.02 -55.52 8.88
N LEU A 303 -35.78 -56.62 9.60
CA LEU A 303 -36.27 -56.76 10.98
C LEU A 303 -35.34 -56.14 12.02
N SER A 304 -34.09 -55.79 11.65
CA SER A 304 -33.12 -55.20 12.59
C SER A 304 -33.61 -53.90 13.29
N PRO A 305 -34.22 -52.96 12.58
CA PRO A 305 -34.70 -51.70 13.16
C PRO A 305 -36.08 -51.81 13.82
N ILE A 306 -36.74 -53.00 13.75
CA ILE A 306 -38.10 -53.16 14.23
C ILE A 306 -38.06 -53.73 15.65
N ARG A 307 -38.91 -53.22 16.55
CA ARG A 307 -39.12 -53.81 17.88
C ARG A 307 -39.64 -55.22 17.74
N LYS A 308 -38.92 -56.16 18.36
CA LYS A 308 -39.24 -57.59 18.29
C LYS A 308 -40.01 -57.99 19.52
N TYR A 309 -41.13 -58.66 19.32
CA TYR A 309 -41.92 -59.26 20.40
C TYR A 309 -41.75 -60.76 20.27
N VAL A 310 -41.18 -61.39 21.32
CA VAL A 310 -41.10 -62.85 21.37
C VAL A 310 -42.29 -63.31 22.25
N ILE A 311 -43.22 -63.99 21.60
CA ILE A 311 -44.35 -64.57 22.29
C ILE A 311 -44.00 -66.04 22.48
N VAL A 312 -43.77 -66.44 23.74
CA VAL A 312 -43.67 -67.82 24.12
C VAL A 312 -45.10 -68.28 24.55
N ALA A 313 -45.77 -68.95 23.62
CA ALA A 313 -47.11 -69.48 23.89
C ALA A 313 -47.01 -70.97 24.19
N ASP A 314 -47.39 -71.41 25.39
CA ASP A 314 -47.86 -72.76 25.59
C ASP A 314 -49.30 -72.85 25.04
N PRO A 315 -49.69 -73.95 24.38
CA PRO A 315 -51.03 -74.06 23.86
C PRO A 315 -52.19 -73.80 24.81
N ASN A 316 -51.87 -73.76 26.13
CA ASN A 316 -52.85 -73.55 27.20
C ASN A 316 -52.64 -72.27 28.04
N ASP A 317 -51.51 -71.52 27.84
CA ASP A 317 -51.19 -70.30 28.59
C ASP A 317 -50.35 -69.39 27.72
N ALA A 318 -50.89 -68.26 27.24
CA ALA A 318 -50.18 -67.30 26.43
C ALA A 318 -49.67 -66.14 27.34
N GLU A 319 -48.44 -66.18 27.76
CA GLU A 319 -47.73 -65.02 28.32
C GLU A 319 -46.95 -64.25 27.24
N THR A 320 -47.22 -62.98 27.14
CA THR A 320 -46.51 -62.10 26.20
C THR A 320 -45.35 -61.40 26.90
N PHE A 321 -44.12 -61.70 26.49
CA PHE A 321 -42.91 -61.01 26.97
C PHE A 321 -42.47 -59.98 25.92
N ILE A 322 -42.31 -58.71 26.34
CA ILE A 322 -41.69 -57.67 25.51
C ILE A 322 -40.23 -57.63 25.86
N VAL A 323 -39.36 -57.97 24.94
CA VAL A 323 -37.90 -57.84 25.10
C VAL A 323 -37.42 -56.70 24.22
N ASP A 324 -36.96 -55.58 24.78
CA ASP A 324 -36.17 -54.56 24.08
C ASP A 324 -34.73 -55.11 23.95
N LEU A 325 -34.34 -55.44 22.75
CA LEU A 325 -32.98 -55.89 22.39
C LEU A 325 -32.20 -54.77 21.77
#